data_03c45c5018d91d5cb264dbfd90ca58b5
#
_entry.id   03c45c5018d91d5cb264dbfd90ca58b5
#
_cell.length_a   1.000
_cell.length_b   1.000
_cell.length_c   1.000
_cell.angle_alpha   90.00
_cell.angle_beta   90.00
_cell.angle_gamma   90.00
#
_symmetry.space_group_name_H-M   'P 1'
#
loop_
_entity.id
_entity.type
_entity.pdbx_description
1 polymer ?
#
loop_
_entity_poly.entity_id
_entity_poly.type
_entity_poly.pdbx_seq_one_letter_code
_entity_poly.pdbx_strand_id
1 'polypeptide(L)'
;MLPSDRRRGVALLLSLSVVMAACSGAGASPSGAPATASAPSPSTAVATPSATPAPAFPVTVTDDEGTAVEVAAEPEKIVSLTPATTEILFAIGAGDRVGATDDGSDYPEQAVSLPDVATFSSVDVEKVVALEPDLVVAGGLGFTPTDAITRLRDLDVPVIVVYAPSVDGVYKDIEMIGTATGTAEAATRLTADMRADIEAVSGAVSSQSPKPRVLYEVGYDATTGAIYAPADDSFVAEMVTLAGADTITTGDPNTYEISLEALIGKDPELIVLGTNPFYSPTPDSVAARPGWDALTAVRNDDIRPVRDIEITRPGPRLPLGLRNLVSVIWPDVTLPAAG
;
A
#
# COMPACT_ATOMS: atom_id res chain seq x y z
N MET A 1 -18.86 41.36 22.12
CA MET A 1 -18.49 41.79 23.47
C MET A 1 -17.28 40.93 23.88
N LEU A 2 -16.09 41.48 23.66
CA LEU A 2 -14.81 41.05 24.23
C LEU A 2 -14.69 41.66 25.64
N PRO A 3 -13.86 41.09 26.55
CA PRO A 3 -12.42 41.33 26.55
C PRO A 3 -11.59 40.08 26.94
N SER A 4 -10.40 39.89 26.37
CA SER A 4 -9.06 40.46 26.71
C SER A 4 -8.49 39.92 28.06
N ASP A 5 -7.44 39.22 28.01
CA ASP A 5 -6.02 39.53 28.28
C ASP A 5 -5.42 38.77 29.46
N ARG A 6 -4.26 38.16 29.32
CA ARG A 6 -2.95 38.47 29.92
C ARG A 6 -1.98 37.27 29.94
N ARG A 7 -0.95 37.40 29.18
CA ARG A 7 0.50 37.24 29.34
C ARG A 7 1.06 36.87 30.72
N ARG A 8 2.07 35.99 30.71
CA ARG A 8 3.39 36.02 31.36
C ARG A 8 4.01 34.61 31.23
N GLY A 9 5.12 34.27 30.63
CA GLY A 9 6.40 34.96 30.50
C GLY A 9 7.33 34.60 31.68
N VAL A 10 8.12 33.50 31.60
CA VAL A 10 9.39 33.38 32.35
C VAL A 10 10.38 32.58 31.50
N ALA A 11 11.44 33.27 31.09
CA ALA A 11 12.69 32.72 30.60
C ALA A 11 13.60 32.49 31.80
N LEU A 12 14.38 31.41 31.76
CA LEU A 12 15.62 31.37 32.60
C LEU A 12 16.75 30.70 31.82
N LEU A 13 17.86 31.42 31.88
CA LEU A 13 19.12 31.25 31.17
C LEU A 13 20.14 30.42 31.98
N LEU A 14 21.11 29.89 31.22
CA LEU A 14 22.54 29.64 31.54
C LEU A 14 22.93 28.57 32.57
N SER A 15 23.81 27.66 32.18
CA SER A 15 25.25 27.82 32.44
C SER A 15 26.12 26.77 31.76
N LEU A 16 27.11 27.29 31.10
CA LEU A 16 28.31 26.73 30.48
C LEU A 16 29.33 26.35 31.57
N SER A 17 29.93 25.16 31.50
CA SER A 17 31.17 24.88 32.24
C SER A 17 32.12 24.05 31.38
N VAL A 18 33.16 24.73 30.92
CA VAL A 18 34.42 24.22 30.37
C VAL A 18 35.35 23.86 31.51
N VAL A 19 35.95 22.65 31.45
CA VAL A 19 37.18 22.35 32.20
C VAL A 19 38.19 21.75 31.26
N MET A 20 39.23 22.53 30.97
CA MET A 20 40.52 22.07 30.46
C MET A 20 41.39 21.63 31.65
N ALA A 21 42.14 20.53 31.48
CA ALA A 21 43.35 20.27 32.23
C ALA A 21 44.39 19.60 31.33
N ALA A 22 45.39 20.35 30.99
CA ALA A 22 46.66 19.88 30.43
C ALA A 22 47.60 19.52 31.57
N CYS A 23 48.38 18.46 31.39
CA CYS A 23 49.71 18.35 32.07
C CYS A 23 50.68 17.54 31.24
N SER A 24 51.77 18.20 30.95
CA SER A 24 52.97 17.74 30.30
C SER A 24 53.81 16.85 31.20
N GLY A 25 54.58 15.92 30.61
CA GLY A 25 55.64 15.18 31.27
C GLY A 25 56.60 14.57 30.25
N ALA A 26 57.78 15.16 30.12
CA ALA A 26 58.88 14.72 29.26
C ALA A 26 59.73 13.63 29.92
N GLY A 27 60.35 12.73 29.10
CA GLY A 27 61.40 11.83 29.61
C GLY A 27 61.88 10.80 28.60
N ALA A 28 62.95 11.15 27.83
CA ALA A 28 64.11 10.38 27.37
C ALA A 28 63.94 9.02 26.66
N SER A 29 64.47 8.99 25.43
CA SER A 29 65.00 7.82 24.70
C SER A 29 66.30 7.28 25.39
N PRO A 30 66.88 6.08 25.05
CA PRO A 30 67.09 5.61 23.69
C PRO A 30 67.13 4.06 23.45
N SER A 31 67.33 3.72 22.21
CA SER A 31 68.08 2.54 21.68
C SER A 31 67.31 1.33 21.18
N GLY A 32 67.17 1.21 19.91
CA GLY A 32 67.83 0.29 18.99
C GLY A 32 67.31 -1.15 18.93
N ALA A 33 66.59 -1.49 17.83
CA ALA A 33 66.81 -2.70 17.04
C ALA A 33 65.70 -2.91 16.02
N PRO A 34 65.77 -3.79 15.04
CA PRO A 34 65.55 -3.44 13.63
C PRO A 34 64.08 -3.64 13.20
N ALA A 35 63.71 -2.87 12.20
CA ALA A 35 62.41 -2.90 11.54
C ALA A 35 62.18 -4.25 10.84
N THR A 36 61.24 -5.03 11.29
CA THR A 36 60.61 -6.08 10.52
C THR A 36 59.54 -5.43 9.66
N ALA A 37 59.73 -5.51 8.34
CA ALA A 37 58.74 -5.04 7.37
C ALA A 37 57.46 -5.85 7.50
N SER A 38 56.40 -5.23 8.00
CA SER A 38 55.03 -5.78 7.91
C SER A 38 54.54 -5.67 6.47
N ALA A 39 54.28 -6.79 5.85
CA ALA A 39 53.58 -6.88 4.56
C ALA A 39 52.21 -6.22 4.66
N PRO A 40 51.75 -5.50 3.62
CA PRO A 40 50.42 -4.96 3.58
C PRO A 40 49.39 -6.11 3.58
N SER A 41 48.49 -6.12 4.54
CA SER A 41 47.31 -6.98 4.51
C SER A 41 46.49 -6.68 3.25
N PRO A 42 45.97 -7.71 2.54
CA PRO A 42 45.12 -7.46 1.41
C PRO A 42 43.84 -6.77 1.91
N SER A 43 43.64 -5.54 1.45
CA SER A 43 42.35 -4.85 1.60
C SER A 43 41.32 -5.65 0.85
N THR A 44 40.44 -6.31 1.57
CA THR A 44 39.24 -6.95 1.00
C THR A 44 38.38 -5.83 0.42
N ALA A 45 38.48 -5.66 -0.92
CA ALA A 45 37.53 -4.81 -1.63
C ALA A 45 36.14 -5.40 -1.39
N VAL A 46 35.30 -4.66 -0.65
CA VAL A 46 33.88 -4.92 -0.57
C VAL A 46 33.36 -4.81 -2.00
N ALA A 47 32.94 -5.94 -2.58
CA ALA A 47 32.28 -5.94 -3.88
C ALA A 47 31.03 -5.05 -3.78
N THR A 48 31.06 -3.92 -4.46
CA THR A 48 29.87 -3.12 -4.73
C THR A 48 28.88 -4.03 -5.44
N PRO A 49 27.62 -4.16 -4.97
CA PRO A 49 26.62 -4.94 -5.69
C PRO A 49 26.54 -4.39 -7.11
N SER A 50 26.73 -5.29 -8.09
CA SER A 50 26.63 -4.97 -9.51
C SER A 50 25.18 -4.55 -9.74
N ALA A 51 24.94 -3.28 -10.04
CA ALA A 51 23.62 -2.80 -10.42
C ALA A 51 23.14 -3.63 -11.61
N THR A 52 21.95 -4.23 -11.50
CA THR A 52 21.29 -4.85 -12.64
C THR A 52 21.11 -3.77 -13.70
N PRO A 53 21.52 -3.99 -14.96
CA PRO A 53 21.33 -2.98 -15.99
C PRO A 53 19.85 -2.62 -16.10
N ALA A 54 19.53 -1.33 -16.13
CA ALA A 54 18.16 -0.89 -16.43
C ALA A 54 17.69 -1.54 -17.74
N PRO A 55 16.41 -1.96 -17.84
CA PRO A 55 15.90 -2.59 -19.06
C PRO A 55 16.13 -1.68 -20.26
N ALA A 56 16.74 -2.24 -21.32
CA ALA A 56 16.92 -1.51 -22.56
C ALA A 56 15.60 -1.52 -23.31
N PHE A 57 15.05 -0.35 -23.63
CA PHE A 57 13.86 -0.22 -24.48
C PHE A 57 14.19 -0.56 -25.94
N PRO A 58 13.22 -1.07 -26.73
CA PRO A 58 11.83 -1.32 -26.35
C PRO A 58 11.66 -2.48 -25.38
N VAL A 59 10.64 -2.41 -24.52
CA VAL A 59 10.23 -3.52 -23.66
C VAL A 59 8.82 -3.97 -24.01
N THR A 60 8.51 -5.25 -23.86
CA THR A 60 7.15 -5.79 -23.98
C THR A 60 6.76 -6.40 -22.64
N VAL A 61 5.62 -6.00 -22.08
CA VAL A 61 5.01 -6.61 -20.91
C VAL A 61 3.69 -7.26 -21.31
N THR A 62 3.30 -8.32 -20.61
CA THR A 62 1.95 -8.92 -20.75
C THR A 62 1.16 -8.49 -19.55
N ASP A 63 0.08 -7.75 -19.77
CA ASP A 63 -0.79 -7.24 -18.73
C ASP A 63 -1.76 -8.32 -18.18
N ASP A 64 -2.54 -7.98 -17.15
CA ASP A 64 -3.43 -8.93 -16.50
C ASP A 64 -4.66 -9.32 -17.34
N GLU A 65 -4.92 -8.61 -18.43
CA GLU A 65 -5.89 -9.04 -19.46
C GLU A 65 -5.26 -10.00 -20.49
N GLY A 66 -3.95 -10.28 -20.38
CA GLY A 66 -3.20 -11.12 -21.32
C GLY A 66 -2.77 -10.37 -22.58
N THR A 67 -2.87 -9.04 -22.59
CA THR A 67 -2.46 -8.21 -23.72
C THR A 67 -0.95 -7.97 -23.68
N ALA A 68 -0.26 -8.23 -24.78
CA ALA A 68 1.14 -7.85 -24.95
C ALA A 68 1.23 -6.36 -25.30
N VAL A 69 1.82 -5.55 -24.42
CA VAL A 69 1.97 -4.11 -24.58
C VAL A 69 3.44 -3.80 -24.83
N GLU A 70 3.76 -3.25 -25.99
CA GLU A 70 5.10 -2.76 -26.31
C GLU A 70 5.25 -1.31 -25.86
N VAL A 71 6.30 -1.02 -25.09
CA VAL A 71 6.71 0.33 -24.72
C VAL A 71 8.02 0.62 -25.46
N ALA A 72 7.95 1.49 -26.44
CA ALA A 72 9.03 1.70 -27.43
C ALA A 72 10.28 2.39 -26.83
N ALA A 73 10.08 3.25 -25.87
CA ALA A 73 11.11 3.99 -25.14
C ALA A 73 10.73 4.15 -23.68
N GLU A 74 11.66 4.58 -22.83
CA GLU A 74 11.33 4.94 -21.44
C GLU A 74 10.27 6.07 -21.44
N PRO A 75 9.08 5.84 -20.82
CA PRO A 75 8.01 6.82 -20.87
C PRO A 75 8.38 8.12 -20.16
N GLU A 76 8.20 9.26 -20.82
CA GLU A 76 8.37 10.60 -20.25
C GLU A 76 7.04 11.20 -19.77
N LYS A 77 5.91 10.72 -20.34
CA LYS A 77 4.56 11.16 -19.99
C LYS A 77 3.69 9.95 -19.68
N ILE A 78 3.32 9.79 -18.43
CA ILE A 78 2.50 8.69 -17.94
C ILE A 78 1.14 9.23 -17.49
N VAL A 79 0.07 8.54 -17.80
CA VAL A 79 -1.27 8.78 -17.23
C VAL A 79 -1.67 7.59 -16.37
N SER A 80 -2.12 7.86 -15.16
CA SER A 80 -2.60 6.86 -14.21
C SER A 80 -4.11 6.98 -14.08
N LEU A 81 -4.85 5.88 -14.26
CA LEU A 81 -6.31 5.91 -14.28
C LEU A 81 -6.96 5.33 -13.00
N THR A 82 -6.14 4.97 -11.99
CA THR A 82 -6.65 4.51 -10.69
C THR A 82 -5.72 4.94 -9.56
N PRO A 83 -6.24 5.08 -8.33
CA PRO A 83 -5.41 5.45 -7.18
C PRO A 83 -4.29 4.44 -6.88
N ALA A 84 -4.54 3.14 -7.10
CA ALA A 84 -3.54 2.10 -6.87
C ALA A 84 -2.34 2.23 -7.81
N THR A 85 -2.61 2.45 -9.11
CA THR A 85 -1.54 2.63 -10.12
C THR A 85 -0.77 3.93 -9.90
N THR A 86 -1.45 4.99 -9.43
CA THR A 86 -0.80 6.24 -9.03
C THR A 86 0.19 6.00 -7.88
N GLU A 87 -0.23 5.34 -6.81
CA GLU A 87 0.64 5.03 -5.68
C GLU A 87 1.85 4.18 -6.09
N ILE A 88 1.66 3.20 -6.96
CA ILE A 88 2.74 2.35 -7.48
C ILE A 88 3.75 3.20 -8.24
N LEU A 89 3.30 4.01 -9.20
CA LEU A 89 4.17 4.86 -10.03
C LEU A 89 5.04 5.79 -9.18
N PHE A 90 4.45 6.42 -8.16
CA PHE A 90 5.21 7.28 -7.25
C PHE A 90 6.20 6.48 -6.39
N ALA A 91 5.79 5.32 -5.86
CA ALA A 91 6.62 4.51 -4.98
C ALA A 91 7.86 3.91 -5.70
N ILE A 92 7.75 3.61 -6.99
CA ILE A 92 8.88 3.09 -7.79
C ILE A 92 9.72 4.18 -8.44
N GLY A 93 9.42 5.48 -8.17
CA GLY A 93 10.20 6.61 -8.68
C GLY A 93 9.84 7.07 -10.09
N ALA A 94 8.68 6.67 -10.63
CA ALA A 94 8.15 7.16 -11.90
C ALA A 94 7.20 8.36 -11.73
N GLY A 95 6.95 8.82 -10.50
CA GLY A 95 5.96 9.82 -10.16
C GLY A 95 6.15 11.17 -10.85
N ASP A 96 7.39 11.65 -11.02
CA ASP A 96 7.68 12.91 -11.70
C ASP A 96 7.27 12.93 -13.18
N ARG A 97 7.01 11.76 -13.76
CA ARG A 97 6.56 11.58 -15.15
C ARG A 97 5.05 11.41 -15.27
N VAL A 98 4.33 11.35 -14.15
CA VAL A 98 2.86 11.27 -14.14
C VAL A 98 2.29 12.65 -14.44
N GLY A 99 1.64 12.78 -15.60
CA GLY A 99 1.05 14.04 -16.08
C GLY A 99 -0.41 14.23 -15.71
N ALA A 100 -1.13 13.15 -15.40
CA ALA A 100 -2.54 13.19 -15.00
C ALA A 100 -2.94 11.91 -14.25
N THR A 101 -4.01 12.03 -13.43
CA THR A 101 -4.53 10.95 -12.58
C THR A 101 -6.06 10.86 -12.66
N ASP A 102 -6.65 10.03 -11.81
CA ASP A 102 -8.08 10.03 -11.52
C ASP A 102 -8.40 10.88 -10.27
N ASP A 103 -9.68 11.21 -10.08
CA ASP A 103 -10.18 12.04 -8.98
C ASP A 103 -10.06 11.38 -7.58
N GLY A 104 -9.79 10.08 -7.53
CA GLY A 104 -9.55 9.32 -6.30
C GLY A 104 -8.07 9.21 -5.90
N SER A 105 -7.14 9.74 -6.69
CA SER A 105 -5.70 9.70 -6.44
C SER A 105 -5.26 10.72 -5.39
N ASP A 106 -5.50 10.38 -4.12
CA ASP A 106 -5.27 11.23 -2.94
C ASP A 106 -3.90 11.00 -2.26
N TYR A 107 -3.08 10.09 -2.78
CA TYR A 107 -1.76 9.75 -2.24
C TYR A 107 -0.78 9.36 -3.37
N PRO A 108 0.52 9.76 -3.27
CA PRO A 108 1.06 10.69 -2.27
C PRO A 108 0.58 12.14 -2.48
N GLU A 109 0.93 13.06 -1.57
CA GLU A 109 0.50 14.46 -1.64
C GLU A 109 0.81 15.12 -3.00
N GLN A 110 1.91 14.73 -3.64
CA GLN A 110 2.29 15.21 -4.97
C GLN A 110 1.25 14.88 -6.05
N ALA A 111 0.56 13.75 -5.94
CA ALA A 111 -0.47 13.33 -6.90
C ALA A 111 -1.71 14.23 -6.85
N VAL A 112 -2.06 14.74 -5.68
CA VAL A 112 -3.28 15.56 -5.47
C VAL A 112 -3.33 16.83 -6.34
N SER A 113 -2.18 17.32 -6.79
CA SER A 113 -2.08 18.53 -7.62
C SER A 113 -2.13 18.25 -9.13
N LEU A 114 -2.15 16.99 -9.53
CA LEU A 114 -2.19 16.60 -10.95
C LEU A 114 -3.59 16.76 -11.53
N PRO A 115 -3.71 17.02 -12.83
CA PRO A 115 -5.02 17.09 -13.50
C PRO A 115 -5.78 15.77 -13.44
N ASP A 116 -7.08 15.81 -13.14
CA ASP A 116 -7.97 14.68 -13.20
C ASP A 116 -8.45 14.44 -14.64
N VAL A 117 -8.24 13.24 -15.15
CA VAL A 117 -8.72 12.77 -16.46
C VAL A 117 -9.66 11.57 -16.36
N ALA A 118 -9.87 11.05 -15.17
CA ALA A 118 -10.75 9.93 -14.91
C ALA A 118 -11.49 10.09 -13.58
N THR A 119 -12.61 9.38 -13.47
CA THR A 119 -13.33 9.10 -12.23
C THR A 119 -13.52 7.59 -12.14
N PHE A 120 -14.01 7.08 -11.01
CA PHE A 120 -14.34 5.65 -10.87
C PHE A 120 -15.24 5.10 -12.01
N SER A 121 -16.11 5.93 -12.61
CA SER A 121 -17.11 5.48 -13.60
C SER A 121 -16.84 5.99 -15.02
N SER A 122 -15.85 6.82 -15.25
CA SER A 122 -15.60 7.44 -16.56
C SER A 122 -14.15 7.86 -16.76
N VAL A 123 -13.69 7.85 -18.01
CA VAL A 123 -12.41 8.38 -18.46
C VAL A 123 -12.66 9.40 -19.57
N ASP A 124 -12.08 10.57 -19.44
CA ASP A 124 -12.05 11.58 -20.50
C ASP A 124 -10.93 11.26 -21.51
N VAL A 125 -11.24 10.35 -22.43
CA VAL A 125 -10.29 9.87 -23.44
C VAL A 125 -9.70 11.02 -24.27
N GLU A 126 -10.47 12.08 -24.52
CA GLU A 126 -9.99 13.24 -25.29
C GLU A 126 -8.91 14.00 -24.50
N LYS A 127 -9.12 14.21 -23.19
CA LYS A 127 -8.08 14.81 -22.33
C LYS A 127 -6.84 13.93 -22.24
N VAL A 128 -7.01 12.59 -22.08
CA VAL A 128 -5.87 11.66 -22.03
C VAL A 128 -5.05 11.77 -23.32
N VAL A 129 -5.67 11.68 -24.47
CA VAL A 129 -5.00 11.75 -25.79
C VAL A 129 -4.35 13.13 -26.01
N ALA A 130 -4.98 14.22 -25.56
CA ALA A 130 -4.43 15.56 -25.69
C ALA A 130 -3.13 15.78 -24.87
N LEU A 131 -2.87 14.92 -23.88
CA LEU A 131 -1.61 14.92 -23.13
C LEU A 131 -0.47 14.22 -23.90
N GLU A 132 -0.79 13.51 -24.99
CA GLU A 132 0.17 12.70 -25.75
C GLU A 132 0.98 11.76 -24.83
N PRO A 133 0.32 10.86 -24.07
CA PRO A 133 1.01 9.98 -23.14
C PRO A 133 1.81 8.89 -23.89
N ASP A 134 3.00 8.59 -23.37
CA ASP A 134 3.81 7.45 -23.84
C ASP A 134 3.33 6.13 -23.21
N LEU A 135 2.63 6.22 -22.08
CA LEU A 135 2.08 5.08 -21.35
C LEU A 135 0.84 5.49 -20.55
N VAL A 136 -0.19 4.66 -20.58
CA VAL A 136 -1.34 4.72 -19.68
C VAL A 136 -1.33 3.47 -18.80
N VAL A 137 -1.53 3.64 -17.48
CA VAL A 137 -1.71 2.53 -16.54
C VAL A 137 -3.12 2.56 -15.99
N ALA A 138 -3.87 1.50 -16.21
CA ALA A 138 -5.29 1.38 -15.92
C ALA A 138 -5.57 0.22 -14.95
N GLY A 139 -6.69 0.26 -14.24
CA GLY A 139 -7.17 -0.85 -13.43
C GLY A 139 -8.14 -1.75 -14.22
N GLY A 140 -7.98 -3.07 -14.07
CA GLY A 140 -8.88 -4.07 -14.67
C GLY A 140 -10.20 -4.25 -13.93
N LEU A 141 -11.01 -5.23 -14.39
CA LEU A 141 -12.31 -5.62 -13.81
C LEU A 141 -13.30 -4.46 -13.57
N GLY A 142 -13.26 -3.44 -14.43
CA GLY A 142 -14.19 -2.31 -14.33
C GLY A 142 -13.75 -1.17 -13.40
N PHE A 143 -12.58 -1.24 -12.76
CA PHE A 143 -11.99 -0.09 -12.06
C PHE A 143 -11.64 1.04 -13.04
N THR A 144 -11.27 0.68 -14.26
CA THR A 144 -11.29 1.60 -15.41
C THR A 144 -12.29 1.06 -16.41
N PRO A 145 -13.21 1.89 -16.98
CA PRO A 145 -14.17 1.45 -17.98
C PRO A 145 -13.49 0.79 -19.19
N THR A 146 -13.90 -0.44 -19.52
CA THR A 146 -13.28 -1.25 -20.59
C THR A 146 -13.38 -0.59 -21.96
N ASP A 147 -14.46 0.15 -22.22
CA ASP A 147 -14.63 0.89 -23.48
C ASP A 147 -13.61 2.03 -23.61
N ALA A 148 -13.24 2.68 -22.51
CA ALA A 148 -12.19 3.69 -22.51
C ALA A 148 -10.80 3.09 -22.78
N ILE A 149 -10.48 1.94 -22.16
CA ILE A 149 -9.25 1.18 -22.43
C ILE A 149 -9.19 0.82 -23.92
N THR A 150 -10.27 0.26 -24.47
CA THR A 150 -10.34 -0.12 -25.88
C THR A 150 -10.12 1.08 -26.80
N ARG A 151 -10.79 2.21 -26.53
CA ARG A 151 -10.64 3.43 -27.33
C ARG A 151 -9.23 4.01 -27.28
N LEU A 152 -8.55 3.96 -26.13
CA LEU A 152 -7.16 4.41 -26.03
C LEU A 152 -6.23 3.51 -26.87
N ARG A 153 -6.40 2.19 -26.79
CA ARG A 153 -5.64 1.23 -27.61
C ARG A 153 -5.91 1.40 -29.11
N ASP A 154 -7.15 1.68 -29.52
CA ASP A 154 -7.53 1.97 -30.93
C ASP A 154 -6.88 3.27 -31.46
N LEU A 155 -6.43 4.14 -30.56
CA LEU A 155 -5.71 5.38 -30.87
C LEU A 155 -4.18 5.22 -30.75
N ASP A 156 -3.70 3.96 -30.76
CA ASP A 156 -2.28 3.60 -30.65
C ASP A 156 -1.61 4.08 -29.35
N VAL A 157 -2.37 4.33 -28.26
CA VAL A 157 -1.83 4.63 -26.95
C VAL A 157 -1.48 3.32 -26.24
N PRO A 158 -0.23 3.13 -25.76
CA PRO A 158 0.13 1.97 -24.95
C PRO A 158 -0.65 1.98 -23.62
N VAL A 159 -1.48 0.98 -23.36
CA VAL A 159 -2.28 0.84 -22.12
C VAL A 159 -1.95 -0.48 -21.46
N ILE A 160 -1.39 -0.41 -20.25
CA ILE A 160 -1.19 -1.57 -19.36
C ILE A 160 -2.37 -1.61 -18.39
N VAL A 161 -3.02 -2.77 -18.30
CA VAL A 161 -4.12 -3.02 -17.37
C VAL A 161 -3.62 -3.93 -16.25
N VAL A 162 -3.77 -3.50 -15.00
CA VAL A 162 -3.38 -4.27 -13.82
C VAL A 162 -4.59 -4.65 -12.99
N TYR A 163 -4.58 -5.88 -12.50
CA TYR A 163 -5.59 -6.39 -11.58
C TYR A 163 -5.01 -7.51 -10.73
N ALA A 164 -4.81 -7.24 -9.44
CA ALA A 164 -4.24 -8.19 -8.51
C ALA A 164 -5.34 -9.02 -7.79
N PRO A 165 -5.51 -10.31 -8.08
CA PRO A 165 -6.42 -11.17 -7.33
C PRO A 165 -5.86 -11.58 -5.95
N SER A 166 -4.56 -11.40 -5.71
CA SER A 166 -3.84 -11.80 -4.51
C SER A 166 -2.75 -10.79 -4.13
N VAL A 167 -2.23 -10.89 -2.92
CA VAL A 167 -1.07 -10.08 -2.47
C VAL A 167 0.15 -10.32 -3.37
N ASP A 168 0.37 -11.57 -3.82
CA ASP A 168 1.44 -11.87 -4.79
C ASP A 168 1.17 -11.25 -6.17
N GLY A 169 -0.09 -11.12 -6.57
CA GLY A 169 -0.51 -10.36 -7.76
C GLY A 169 -0.09 -8.90 -7.67
N VAL A 170 -0.29 -8.25 -6.54
CA VAL A 170 0.14 -6.85 -6.33
C VAL A 170 1.65 -6.68 -6.55
N TYR A 171 2.45 -7.62 -6.09
CA TYR A 171 3.91 -7.57 -6.35
C TYR A 171 4.23 -7.67 -7.84
N LYS A 172 3.54 -8.58 -8.56
CA LYS A 172 3.73 -8.74 -10.02
C LYS A 172 3.33 -7.48 -10.78
N ASP A 173 2.23 -6.82 -10.39
CA ASP A 173 1.80 -5.56 -10.99
C ASP A 173 2.84 -4.45 -10.77
N ILE A 174 3.38 -4.33 -9.55
CA ILE A 174 4.45 -3.37 -9.24
C ILE A 174 5.69 -3.64 -10.11
N GLU A 175 6.11 -4.90 -10.24
CA GLU A 175 7.29 -5.29 -11.02
C GLU A 175 7.06 -5.11 -12.53
N MET A 176 5.84 -5.37 -13.02
CA MET A 176 5.45 -5.13 -14.41
C MET A 176 5.45 -3.65 -14.74
N ILE A 177 4.84 -2.80 -13.90
CA ILE A 177 4.85 -1.35 -14.08
C ILE A 177 6.30 -0.83 -14.00
N GLY A 178 7.11 -1.35 -13.07
CA GLY A 178 8.53 -1.03 -12.97
C GLY A 178 9.32 -1.36 -14.24
N THR A 179 9.04 -2.49 -14.87
CA THR A 179 9.66 -2.88 -16.15
C THR A 179 9.23 -1.92 -17.27
N ALA A 180 7.95 -1.61 -17.36
CA ALA A 180 7.40 -0.74 -18.40
C ALA A 180 7.85 0.72 -18.27
N THR A 181 8.20 1.16 -17.05
CA THR A 181 8.62 2.54 -16.77
C THR A 181 10.14 2.70 -16.61
N GLY A 182 10.93 1.64 -16.80
CA GLY A 182 12.39 1.70 -16.63
C GLY A 182 12.85 1.75 -15.17
N THR A 183 11.96 1.51 -14.22
CA THR A 183 12.23 1.56 -12.77
C THR A 183 12.25 0.17 -12.12
N ALA A 184 12.56 -0.88 -12.87
CA ALA A 184 12.50 -2.28 -12.44
C ALA A 184 13.28 -2.57 -11.15
N GLU A 185 14.46 -1.94 -10.97
CA GLU A 185 15.26 -2.13 -9.75
C GLU A 185 14.54 -1.55 -8.50
N ALA A 186 13.90 -0.39 -8.63
CA ALA A 186 13.14 0.20 -7.54
C ALA A 186 11.87 -0.62 -7.23
N ALA A 187 11.19 -1.13 -8.26
CA ALA A 187 10.05 -2.02 -8.11
C ALA A 187 10.43 -3.32 -7.38
N THR A 188 11.55 -3.96 -7.77
CA THR A 188 12.05 -5.18 -7.09
C THR A 188 12.42 -4.92 -5.63
N ARG A 189 13.05 -3.79 -5.31
CA ARG A 189 13.32 -3.41 -3.92
C ARG A 189 12.03 -3.22 -3.13
N LEU A 190 11.10 -2.45 -3.67
CA LEU A 190 9.81 -2.19 -3.03
C LEU A 190 9.06 -3.50 -2.72
N THR A 191 8.96 -4.41 -3.69
CA THR A 191 8.26 -5.68 -3.48
C THR A 191 8.97 -6.60 -2.48
N ALA A 192 10.31 -6.57 -2.44
CA ALA A 192 11.08 -7.30 -1.43
C ALA A 192 10.83 -6.76 -0.02
N ASP A 193 10.82 -5.44 0.16
CA ASP A 193 10.54 -4.79 1.44
C ASP A 193 9.09 -5.06 1.89
N MET A 194 8.12 -4.96 0.96
CA MET A 194 6.72 -5.29 1.23
C MET A 194 6.54 -6.75 1.68
N ARG A 195 7.19 -7.71 0.99
CA ARG A 195 7.15 -9.15 1.37
C ARG A 195 7.71 -9.37 2.77
N ALA A 196 8.86 -8.78 3.06
CA ALA A 196 9.50 -8.91 4.37
C ALA A 196 8.62 -8.35 5.50
N ASP A 197 7.97 -7.20 5.27
CA ASP A 197 7.11 -6.56 6.26
C ASP A 197 5.82 -7.37 6.48
N ILE A 198 5.17 -7.85 5.41
CA ILE A 198 3.99 -8.72 5.49
C ILE A 198 4.32 -10.04 6.20
N GLU A 199 5.46 -10.67 5.90
CA GLU A 199 5.90 -11.89 6.57
C GLU A 199 6.16 -11.65 8.07
N ALA A 200 6.82 -10.56 8.42
CA ALA A 200 7.08 -10.21 9.81
C ALA A 200 5.79 -9.96 10.61
N VAL A 201 4.82 -9.26 10.01
CA VAL A 201 3.53 -8.95 10.65
C VAL A 201 2.67 -10.20 10.79
N SER A 202 2.52 -11.01 9.72
CA SER A 202 1.75 -12.25 9.79
C SER A 202 2.40 -13.28 10.72
N GLY A 203 3.74 -13.32 10.76
CA GLY A 203 4.50 -14.14 11.71
C GLY A 203 4.20 -13.81 13.16
N ALA A 204 4.02 -12.53 13.50
CA ALA A 204 3.73 -12.07 14.86
C ALA A 204 2.37 -12.58 15.39
N VAL A 205 1.42 -12.88 14.51
CA VAL A 205 0.08 -13.40 14.88
C VAL A 205 -0.10 -14.89 14.61
N SER A 206 0.89 -15.56 14.04
CA SER A 206 0.80 -16.96 13.62
C SER A 206 0.47 -17.95 14.75
N SER A 207 0.84 -17.61 15.99
CA SER A 207 0.58 -18.43 17.21
C SER A 207 -0.71 -18.06 17.92
N GLN A 208 -1.43 -17.04 17.46
CA GLN A 208 -2.70 -16.62 18.09
C GLN A 208 -3.77 -17.69 17.91
N SER A 209 -4.49 -18.04 19.02
CA SER A 209 -5.50 -19.08 19.03
C SER A 209 -6.48 -18.87 20.21
N PRO A 210 -7.79 -19.09 20.04
CA PRO A 210 -8.43 -19.46 18.77
C PRO A 210 -8.42 -18.29 17.78
N LYS A 211 -8.45 -18.60 16.48
CA LYS A 211 -8.64 -17.57 15.45
C LYS A 211 -10.08 -17.10 15.44
N PRO A 212 -10.35 -15.79 15.50
CA PRO A 212 -11.73 -15.30 15.41
C PRO A 212 -12.25 -15.41 13.98
N ARG A 213 -13.54 -15.73 13.83
CA ARG A 213 -14.24 -15.58 12.55
C ARG A 213 -14.53 -14.11 12.32
N VAL A 214 -13.93 -13.54 11.29
CA VAL A 214 -13.97 -12.09 10.99
C VAL A 214 -14.76 -11.82 9.73
N LEU A 215 -15.81 -11.01 9.83
CA LEU A 215 -16.38 -10.30 8.70
C LEU A 215 -15.60 -9.00 8.51
N TYR A 216 -14.92 -8.87 7.36
CA TYR A 216 -14.46 -7.56 6.89
C TYR A 216 -15.59 -6.94 6.06
N GLU A 217 -16.26 -5.91 6.58
CA GLU A 217 -17.33 -5.24 5.85
C GLU A 217 -16.74 -4.21 4.91
N VAL A 218 -16.82 -4.49 3.61
CA VAL A 218 -16.39 -3.58 2.55
C VAL A 218 -17.39 -2.45 2.34
N GLY A 219 -18.69 -2.73 2.56
CA GLY A 219 -19.76 -1.76 2.41
C GLY A 219 -21.14 -2.31 2.79
N TYR A 220 -22.10 -1.41 2.90
CA TYR A 220 -23.51 -1.72 3.13
C TYR A 220 -24.39 -0.70 2.43
N ASP A 221 -25.34 -1.19 1.62
CA ASP A 221 -26.36 -0.32 1.01
C ASP A 221 -27.61 -0.29 1.92
N ALA A 222 -27.81 0.83 2.59
CA ALA A 222 -28.95 1.00 3.49
C ALA A 222 -30.31 1.03 2.75
N THR A 223 -30.34 1.23 1.44
CA THR A 223 -31.57 1.27 0.63
C THR A 223 -32.06 -0.13 0.30
N THR A 224 -31.11 -1.00 -0.10
CA THR A 224 -31.41 -2.39 -0.51
C THR A 224 -31.18 -3.39 0.60
N GLY A 225 -30.37 -3.06 1.61
CA GLY A 225 -29.89 -3.97 2.63
C GLY A 225 -28.74 -4.87 2.15
N ALA A 226 -28.16 -4.62 0.99
CA ALA A 226 -27.03 -5.39 0.49
C ALA A 226 -25.80 -5.24 1.37
N ILE A 227 -25.17 -6.37 1.70
CA ILE A 227 -23.98 -6.47 2.56
C ILE A 227 -22.81 -6.86 1.65
N TYR A 228 -21.73 -6.06 1.67
CA TYR A 228 -20.55 -6.34 0.87
C TYR A 228 -19.42 -6.86 1.76
N ALA A 229 -18.93 -8.05 1.41
CA ALA A 229 -17.86 -8.79 2.06
C ALA A 229 -16.80 -9.20 1.02
N PRO A 230 -15.59 -9.60 1.41
CA PRO A 230 -14.60 -10.12 0.48
C PRO A 230 -15.15 -11.32 -0.30
N ALA A 231 -14.93 -11.33 -1.62
CA ALA A 231 -15.15 -12.52 -2.44
C ALA A 231 -14.15 -13.62 -2.06
N ASP A 232 -14.49 -14.87 -2.37
CA ASP A 232 -13.55 -15.97 -2.23
C ASP A 232 -12.30 -15.71 -3.10
N ASP A 233 -11.15 -16.10 -2.59
CA ASP A 233 -9.84 -15.94 -3.25
C ASP A 233 -9.45 -14.48 -3.59
N SER A 234 -10.13 -13.47 -3.02
CA SER A 234 -9.75 -12.07 -3.19
C SER A 234 -8.55 -11.70 -2.31
N PHE A 235 -7.72 -10.73 -2.77
CA PHE A 235 -6.59 -10.26 -1.96
C PHE A 235 -7.02 -9.69 -0.60
N VAL A 236 -8.23 -9.11 -0.48
CA VAL A 236 -8.77 -8.63 0.80
C VAL A 236 -9.05 -9.79 1.74
N ALA A 237 -9.59 -10.92 1.24
CA ALA A 237 -9.76 -12.14 2.03
C ALA A 237 -8.41 -12.70 2.50
N GLU A 238 -7.40 -12.67 1.61
CA GLU A 238 -6.02 -13.04 1.94
C GLU A 238 -5.44 -12.14 3.04
N MET A 239 -5.63 -10.80 2.97
CA MET A 239 -5.16 -9.86 3.97
C MET A 239 -5.73 -10.15 5.37
N VAL A 240 -7.03 -10.44 5.48
CA VAL A 240 -7.66 -10.82 6.75
C VAL A 240 -7.10 -12.15 7.27
N THR A 241 -6.83 -13.10 6.38
CA THR A 241 -6.20 -14.38 6.72
C THR A 241 -4.76 -14.20 7.20
N LEU A 242 -3.97 -13.37 6.54
CA LEU A 242 -2.61 -12.99 6.94
C LEU A 242 -2.59 -12.24 8.28
N ALA A 243 -3.67 -11.52 8.60
CA ALA A 243 -3.85 -10.91 9.92
C ALA A 243 -4.21 -11.94 11.03
N GLY A 244 -4.20 -13.24 10.74
CA GLY A 244 -4.37 -14.30 11.73
C GLY A 244 -5.82 -14.62 12.07
N ALA A 245 -6.78 -14.31 11.21
CA ALA A 245 -8.20 -14.57 11.42
C ALA A 245 -8.76 -15.62 10.45
N ASP A 246 -9.91 -16.19 10.78
CA ASP A 246 -10.72 -16.99 9.87
C ASP A 246 -11.67 -16.03 9.13
N THR A 247 -11.38 -15.78 7.86
CA THR A 247 -12.08 -14.80 7.04
C THR A 247 -13.47 -15.29 6.64
N ILE A 248 -14.49 -14.49 6.88
CA ILE A 248 -15.82 -14.70 6.30
C ILE A 248 -15.86 -14.05 4.92
N THR A 249 -16.06 -14.87 3.90
CA THR A 249 -16.20 -14.46 2.50
C THR A 249 -17.64 -14.70 2.02
N THR A 250 -17.95 -14.24 0.81
CA THR A 250 -19.26 -14.47 0.18
C THR A 250 -19.55 -15.94 -0.08
N GLY A 251 -18.52 -16.77 -0.28
CA GLY A 251 -18.61 -18.15 -0.73
C GLY A 251 -18.60 -18.29 -2.27
N ASP A 252 -18.33 -17.19 -2.99
CA ASP A 252 -18.24 -17.13 -4.45
C ASP A 252 -17.13 -16.14 -4.84
N PRO A 253 -16.19 -16.52 -5.72
CA PRO A 253 -15.13 -15.62 -6.17
C PRO A 253 -15.61 -14.50 -7.10
N ASN A 254 -16.86 -14.57 -7.61
CA ASN A 254 -17.39 -13.62 -8.58
C ASN A 254 -18.35 -12.59 -7.99
N THR A 255 -18.56 -12.59 -6.67
CA THR A 255 -19.44 -11.62 -6.01
C THR A 255 -18.88 -11.15 -4.70
N TYR A 256 -19.08 -9.88 -4.40
CA TYR A 256 -18.80 -9.27 -3.10
C TYR A 256 -20.06 -9.15 -2.23
N GLU A 257 -21.23 -9.57 -2.70
CA GLU A 257 -22.49 -9.50 -1.96
C GLU A 257 -22.74 -10.80 -1.17
N ILE A 258 -23.01 -10.69 0.12
CA ILE A 258 -23.42 -11.80 0.97
C ILE A 258 -24.83 -11.53 1.54
N SER A 259 -25.70 -12.54 1.51
CA SER A 259 -27.01 -12.41 2.13
C SER A 259 -26.90 -12.43 3.67
N LEU A 260 -27.84 -11.76 4.35
CA LEU A 260 -27.91 -11.79 5.81
C LEU A 260 -28.08 -13.22 6.35
N GLU A 261 -28.86 -14.06 5.67
CA GLU A 261 -29.04 -15.48 6.05
C GLU A 261 -27.72 -16.25 6.02
N ALA A 262 -26.93 -16.08 4.94
CA ALA A 262 -25.61 -16.70 4.82
C ALA A 262 -24.65 -16.15 5.90
N LEU A 263 -24.69 -14.85 6.17
CA LEU A 263 -23.87 -14.21 7.20
C LEU A 263 -24.24 -14.73 8.61
N ILE A 264 -25.53 -14.87 8.93
CA ILE A 264 -25.99 -15.47 10.20
C ILE A 264 -25.51 -16.92 10.31
N GLY A 265 -25.54 -17.68 9.20
CA GLY A 265 -25.04 -19.06 9.18
C GLY A 265 -23.52 -19.17 9.42
N LYS A 266 -22.74 -18.17 9.01
CA LYS A 266 -21.30 -18.08 9.24
C LYS A 266 -20.95 -17.49 10.61
N ASP A 267 -21.86 -16.74 11.22
CA ASP A 267 -21.82 -16.14 12.57
C ASP A 267 -20.46 -15.53 12.95
N PRO A 268 -20.14 -14.32 12.46
CA PRO A 268 -18.90 -13.63 12.81
C PRO A 268 -18.76 -13.39 14.32
N GLU A 269 -17.55 -13.57 14.84
CA GLU A 269 -17.17 -13.24 16.22
C GLU A 269 -16.64 -11.81 16.32
N LEU A 270 -16.17 -11.25 15.20
CA LEU A 270 -15.71 -9.88 15.06
C LEU A 270 -16.17 -9.33 13.70
N ILE A 271 -16.67 -8.11 13.70
CA ILE A 271 -16.90 -7.32 12.47
C ILE A 271 -15.85 -6.22 12.41
N VAL A 272 -15.05 -6.22 11.35
CA VAL A 272 -14.12 -5.15 11.02
C VAL A 272 -14.77 -4.26 9.97
N LEU A 273 -15.00 -2.98 10.31
CA LEU A 273 -15.63 -2.02 9.40
C LEU A 273 -14.58 -1.26 8.61
N GLY A 274 -14.54 -1.48 7.31
CA GLY A 274 -13.75 -0.66 6.42
C GLY A 274 -14.31 0.77 6.37
N THR A 275 -13.51 1.76 6.75
CA THR A 275 -13.92 3.17 6.75
C THR A 275 -13.08 4.01 5.81
N ASN A 276 -13.75 4.87 5.04
CA ASN A 276 -13.12 5.82 4.12
C ASN A 276 -13.96 7.11 4.06
N PRO A 277 -13.52 8.17 3.38
CA PRO A 277 -14.26 9.44 3.31
C PRO A 277 -15.70 9.32 2.76
N PHE A 278 -16.01 8.28 2.00
CA PHE A 278 -17.32 8.07 1.38
C PHE A 278 -18.19 7.06 2.15
N TYR A 279 -17.57 6.24 3.00
CA TYR A 279 -18.23 5.22 3.78
C TYR A 279 -17.61 5.14 5.18
N SER A 280 -18.35 5.58 6.19
CA SER A 280 -17.88 5.64 7.58
C SER A 280 -18.99 5.20 8.54
N PRO A 281 -19.37 3.90 8.53
CA PRO A 281 -20.34 3.38 9.47
C PRO A 281 -19.78 3.41 10.90
N THR A 282 -20.67 3.56 11.87
CA THR A 282 -20.31 3.44 13.29
C THR A 282 -20.75 2.07 13.83
N PRO A 283 -20.10 1.52 14.87
CA PRO A 283 -20.55 0.28 15.51
C PRO A 283 -22.04 0.29 15.86
N ASP A 284 -22.55 1.40 16.45
CA ASP A 284 -23.96 1.56 16.79
C ASP A 284 -24.87 1.49 15.55
N SER A 285 -24.46 2.09 14.43
CA SER A 285 -25.24 2.06 13.20
C SER A 285 -25.34 0.67 12.59
N VAL A 286 -24.29 -0.14 12.76
CA VAL A 286 -24.24 -1.54 12.31
C VAL A 286 -25.07 -2.42 13.23
N ALA A 287 -24.94 -2.26 14.54
CA ALA A 287 -25.73 -3.00 15.53
C ALA A 287 -27.25 -2.75 15.41
N ALA A 288 -27.64 -1.56 14.94
CA ALA A 288 -29.04 -1.19 14.72
C ALA A 288 -29.68 -1.75 13.44
N ARG A 289 -28.91 -2.43 12.57
CA ARG A 289 -29.43 -2.99 11.31
C ARG A 289 -30.42 -4.14 11.58
N PRO A 290 -31.52 -4.25 10.84
CA PRO A 290 -32.50 -5.29 11.04
C PRO A 290 -31.92 -6.71 10.95
N GLY A 291 -32.09 -7.53 11.97
CA GLY A 291 -31.65 -8.93 12.02
C GLY A 291 -30.17 -9.14 12.37
N TRP A 292 -29.39 -8.07 12.53
CA TRP A 292 -27.97 -8.18 12.90
C TRP A 292 -27.74 -8.52 14.37
N ASP A 293 -28.75 -8.34 15.22
CA ASP A 293 -28.77 -8.79 16.61
C ASP A 293 -28.63 -10.32 16.76
N ALA A 294 -28.84 -11.08 15.68
CA ALA A 294 -28.55 -12.51 15.61
C ALA A 294 -27.04 -12.84 15.59
N LEU A 295 -26.17 -11.91 15.17
CA LEU A 295 -24.74 -12.14 15.05
C LEU A 295 -24.02 -12.09 16.39
N THR A 296 -23.07 -13.01 16.62
CA THR A 296 -22.25 -13.05 17.83
C THR A 296 -21.47 -11.76 18.05
N ALA A 297 -20.86 -11.21 17.00
CA ALA A 297 -20.12 -9.95 17.05
C ALA A 297 -20.97 -8.78 17.55
N VAL A 298 -22.22 -8.69 17.10
CA VAL A 298 -23.16 -7.63 17.54
C VAL A 298 -23.57 -7.81 19.00
N ARG A 299 -23.85 -9.04 19.41
CA ARG A 299 -24.24 -9.34 20.84
C ARG A 299 -23.11 -9.06 21.81
N ASN A 300 -21.86 -9.19 21.37
CA ASN A 300 -20.67 -8.99 22.20
C ASN A 300 -20.06 -7.58 22.08
N ASP A 301 -20.65 -6.70 21.26
CA ASP A 301 -20.12 -5.36 20.95
C ASP A 301 -18.72 -5.41 20.30
N ASP A 302 -18.42 -6.49 19.55
CA ASP A 302 -17.16 -6.69 18.82
C ASP A 302 -17.29 -6.21 17.38
N ILE A 303 -17.49 -4.89 17.23
CA ILE A 303 -17.56 -4.18 15.94
C ILE A 303 -16.50 -3.09 15.94
N ARG A 304 -15.48 -3.20 15.08
CA ARG A 304 -14.30 -2.35 15.16
C ARG A 304 -14.01 -1.67 13.81
N PRO A 305 -13.97 -0.33 13.77
CA PRO A 305 -13.62 0.39 12.55
C PRO A 305 -12.12 0.29 12.26
N VAL A 306 -11.77 0.25 10.98
CA VAL A 306 -10.41 0.34 10.48
C VAL A 306 -10.38 1.23 9.23
N ARG A 307 -9.30 1.96 9.02
CA ARG A 307 -9.13 2.70 7.77
C ARG A 307 -8.96 1.72 6.62
N ASP A 308 -9.83 1.85 5.62
CA ASP A 308 -10.03 0.89 4.54
C ASP A 308 -8.99 0.98 3.42
N ILE A 309 -8.59 2.20 3.09
CA ILE A 309 -7.82 2.52 1.88
C ILE A 309 -6.52 1.70 1.78
N GLU A 310 -5.80 1.51 2.86
CA GLU A 310 -4.55 0.74 2.88
C GLU A 310 -4.77 -0.78 2.79
N ILE A 311 -6.01 -1.24 3.00
CA ILE A 311 -6.37 -2.66 2.99
C ILE A 311 -6.94 -3.07 1.64
N THR A 312 -7.76 -2.22 1.03
CA THR A 312 -8.53 -2.54 -0.18
C THR A 312 -7.88 -2.01 -1.46
N ARG A 313 -6.90 -1.12 -1.35
CA ARG A 313 -6.18 -0.58 -2.51
C ARG A 313 -4.95 -1.45 -2.80
N PRO A 314 -4.90 -2.20 -3.94
CA PRO A 314 -3.81 -3.12 -4.26
C PRO A 314 -2.55 -2.34 -4.66
N GLY A 315 -1.73 -2.00 -3.69
CA GLY A 315 -0.57 -1.14 -3.91
C GLY A 315 0.47 -1.17 -2.79
N PRO A 316 1.42 -0.24 -2.79
CA PRO A 316 2.60 -0.25 -1.92
C PRO A 316 2.27 -0.11 -0.43
N ARG A 317 1.05 0.30 -0.05
CA ARG A 317 0.64 0.47 1.34
C ARG A 317 -0.01 -0.77 1.97
N LEU A 318 -0.08 -1.92 1.27
CA LEU A 318 -0.62 -3.17 1.84
C LEU A 318 0.04 -3.61 3.16
N PRO A 319 1.36 -3.47 3.36
CA PRO A 319 1.96 -3.79 4.66
C PRO A 319 1.40 -2.94 5.81
N LEU A 320 1.14 -1.66 5.57
CA LEU A 320 0.48 -0.78 6.54
C LEU A 320 -0.99 -1.23 6.78
N GLY A 321 -1.70 -1.60 5.72
CA GLY A 321 -3.05 -2.15 5.81
C GLY A 321 -3.09 -3.41 6.67
N LEU A 322 -2.13 -4.33 6.50
CA LEU A 322 -2.02 -5.53 7.33
C LEU A 322 -1.76 -5.21 8.80
N ARG A 323 -0.87 -4.25 9.09
CA ARG A 323 -0.61 -3.77 10.46
C ARG A 323 -1.88 -3.21 11.11
N ASN A 324 -2.67 -2.43 10.35
CA ASN A 324 -3.93 -1.88 10.81
C ASN A 324 -4.95 -3.00 11.12
N LEU A 325 -5.07 -4.00 10.25
CA LEU A 325 -5.92 -5.18 10.49
C LEU A 325 -5.50 -5.93 11.76
N VAL A 326 -4.22 -6.25 11.91
CA VAL A 326 -3.72 -6.96 13.10
C VAL A 326 -4.00 -6.15 14.36
N SER A 327 -3.79 -4.85 14.36
CA SER A 327 -4.03 -4.01 15.55
C SER A 327 -5.51 -3.97 15.97
N VAL A 328 -6.42 -4.15 15.01
CA VAL A 328 -7.87 -4.20 15.25
C VAL A 328 -8.31 -5.60 15.69
N ILE A 329 -7.78 -6.65 15.07
CA ILE A 329 -8.12 -8.05 15.38
C ILE A 329 -7.46 -8.49 16.70
N TRP A 330 -6.19 -8.14 16.91
CA TRP A 330 -5.34 -8.54 18.03
C TRP A 330 -4.74 -7.34 18.75
N PRO A 331 -5.54 -6.55 19.50
CA PRO A 331 -5.07 -5.27 20.08
C PRO A 331 -3.91 -5.41 21.07
N ASP A 332 -3.74 -6.60 21.67
CA ASP A 332 -2.67 -6.87 22.63
C ASP A 332 -1.38 -7.39 22.01
N VAL A 333 -1.35 -7.62 20.69
CA VAL A 333 -0.15 -8.10 19.98
C VAL A 333 0.77 -6.93 19.68
N THR A 334 2.04 -7.08 20.08
CA THR A 334 3.09 -6.12 19.71
C THR A 334 3.66 -6.49 18.35
N LEU A 335 3.48 -5.61 17.38
CA LEU A 335 4.02 -5.78 16.03
C LEU A 335 5.50 -5.38 15.97
N PRO A 336 6.30 -6.03 15.08
CA PRO A 336 7.65 -5.58 14.78
C PRO A 336 7.63 -4.16 14.20
N ALA A 337 8.74 -3.43 14.33
CA ALA A 337 8.87 -2.12 13.66
C ALA A 337 8.67 -2.27 12.15
N ALA A 338 8.13 -1.24 11.51
CA ALA A 338 8.09 -1.20 10.04
C ALA A 338 9.52 -1.10 9.51
N GLY A 339 9.83 -1.83 8.45
CA GLY A 339 11.13 -1.83 7.79
C GLY A 339 11.41 -0.53 7.04
#